data_f3cd7e1306f5de17dfe1127669d5074f
#
_entry.id   f3cd7e1306f5de17dfe1127669d5074f
#
_cell.length_a   1.000
_cell.length_b   1.000
_cell.length_c   1.000
_cell.angle_alpha   90.00
_cell.angle_beta   90.00
_cell.angle_gamma   90.00
#
_symmetry.space_group_name_H-M   'P 1'
#
loop_
_entity.id
_entity.type
_entity.pdbx_description
1 polymer ?
#
loop_
_entity_poly.entity_id
_entity_poly.type
_entity_poly.pdbx_seq_one_letter_code
_entity_poly.pdbx_strand_id
1 'polypeptide(L)'
;MRPLKRMLTKAGLELDRELNNKVRAEEAIISTSGTDGEHQLEIAADALRLPPWDAKIGVLSGGEKRRVALCKLLLSKPDMLLLDEPTNHLDAESVDWLEQFLQRYSGTVVAITHDRYFLDNAAEWILELDRGAGHPYKGNYSDWLDAKEKRLEQEQKTEDARAKALKQELEWVRKNTKGR
;
A
#
# COMPACT_ATOMS: atom_id res chain seq x y z
N MET A 1 9.75 2.05 -10.19
CA MET A 1 8.68 3.01 -9.78
C MET A 1 7.77 3.49 -10.91
N ARG A 2 8.25 3.80 -12.13
CA ARG A 2 7.42 4.32 -13.24
C ARG A 2 6.33 3.38 -13.79
N PRO A 3 6.52 2.04 -13.96
CA PRO A 3 5.48 1.18 -14.54
C PRO A 3 4.25 0.99 -13.65
N LEU A 4 4.44 0.71 -12.34
CA LEU A 4 3.34 0.46 -11.41
C LEU A 4 2.50 1.73 -11.19
N LYS A 5 3.14 2.87 -10.97
CA LYS A 5 2.47 4.16 -10.81
C LYS A 5 1.68 4.54 -12.08
N ARG A 6 2.21 4.21 -13.26
CA ARG A 6 1.53 4.44 -14.55
C ARG A 6 0.32 3.51 -14.75
N MET A 7 0.41 2.26 -14.29
CA MET A 7 -0.73 1.32 -14.31
C MET A 7 -1.83 1.77 -13.34
N LEU A 8 -1.47 2.16 -12.12
CA LEU A 8 -2.42 2.67 -11.12
C LEU A 8 -3.07 3.99 -11.55
N THR A 9 -2.31 4.90 -12.18
CA THR A 9 -2.85 6.15 -12.74
C THR A 9 -3.79 5.88 -13.92
N LYS A 10 -3.47 4.90 -14.77
CA LYS A 10 -4.31 4.51 -15.90
C LYS A 10 -5.61 3.84 -15.41
N ALA A 11 -5.53 2.97 -14.41
CA ALA A 11 -6.70 2.38 -13.75
C ALA A 11 -7.57 3.46 -13.07
N GLY A 12 -6.96 4.45 -12.42
CA GLY A 12 -7.67 5.59 -11.84
C GLY A 12 -8.39 6.45 -12.88
N LEU A 13 -7.77 6.70 -14.05
CA LEU A 13 -8.37 7.45 -15.15
C LEU A 13 -9.52 6.67 -15.84
N GLU A 14 -9.42 5.35 -15.92
CA GLU A 14 -10.51 4.49 -16.40
C GLU A 14 -11.66 4.45 -15.38
N LEU A 15 -11.33 4.40 -14.08
CA LEU A 15 -12.32 4.50 -13.00
C LEU A 15 -13.07 5.84 -13.03
N ASP A 16 -12.38 6.97 -13.24
CA ASP A 16 -12.99 8.29 -13.39
C ASP A 16 -13.92 8.38 -14.62
N ARG A 17 -13.60 7.67 -15.70
CA ARG A 17 -14.47 7.56 -16.88
C ARG A 17 -15.71 6.69 -16.63
N GLU A 18 -15.58 5.59 -15.89
CA GLU A 18 -16.69 4.70 -15.54
C GLU A 18 -17.58 5.29 -14.44
N LEU A 19 -17.03 6.06 -13.50
CA LEU A 19 -17.78 6.81 -12.49
C LEU A 19 -18.72 7.86 -13.10
N ASN A 20 -18.44 8.36 -14.30
CA ASN A 20 -19.33 9.24 -15.02
C ASN A 20 -20.57 8.53 -15.62
N ASN A 21 -20.57 7.21 -15.68
CA ASN A 21 -21.73 6.42 -16.08
C ASN A 21 -22.50 5.92 -14.84
N LYS A 22 -23.45 6.74 -14.39
CA LYS A 22 -24.25 6.62 -13.16
C LYS A 22 -24.97 5.26 -12.95
N VAL A 23 -25.14 4.46 -13.98
CA VAL A 23 -25.99 3.25 -13.98
C VAL A 23 -25.20 1.97 -13.67
N ARG A 24 -23.91 1.92 -13.97
CA ARG A 24 -23.14 0.66 -13.86
C ARG A 24 -22.62 0.33 -12.48
N ALA A 25 -22.52 1.32 -11.59
CA ALA A 25 -22.02 1.07 -10.24
C ALA A 25 -23.05 0.32 -9.37
N GLU A 26 -24.30 0.75 -9.44
CA GLU A 26 -25.42 0.10 -8.73
C GLU A 26 -25.72 -1.29 -9.30
N GLU A 27 -25.74 -1.44 -10.62
CA GLU A 27 -26.01 -2.74 -11.28
C GLU A 27 -24.91 -3.79 -11.00
N ALA A 28 -23.64 -3.40 -10.92
CA ALA A 28 -22.56 -4.35 -10.66
C ALA A 28 -22.55 -4.87 -9.21
N ILE A 29 -22.97 -4.06 -8.23
CA ILE A 29 -23.04 -4.44 -6.82
C ILE A 29 -24.29 -5.30 -6.57
N ILE A 30 -25.43 -4.91 -7.13
CA ILE A 30 -26.72 -5.61 -6.98
C ILE A 30 -26.72 -6.95 -7.72
N SER A 31 -26.05 -7.06 -8.87
CA SER A 31 -26.02 -8.31 -9.66
C SER A 31 -25.18 -9.42 -9.04
N THR A 32 -24.31 -9.10 -8.07
CA THR A 32 -23.35 -10.08 -7.54
C THR A 32 -23.80 -10.76 -6.24
N SER A 33 -24.77 -10.22 -5.46
CA SER A 33 -24.98 -10.70 -4.08
C SER A 33 -26.43 -10.68 -3.55
N GLY A 34 -27.47 -10.40 -4.30
CA GLY A 34 -28.84 -10.40 -3.74
C GLY A 34 -28.99 -9.48 -2.50
N THR A 35 -29.85 -9.86 -1.54
CA THR A 35 -30.09 -9.11 -0.28
C THR A 35 -28.86 -8.91 0.60
N ASP A 36 -27.86 -9.79 0.49
CA ASP A 36 -26.58 -9.71 1.23
C ASP A 36 -25.68 -8.60 0.67
N GLY A 37 -25.75 -8.33 -0.63
CA GLY A 37 -24.99 -7.27 -1.29
C GLY A 37 -25.45 -5.86 -0.94
N GLU A 38 -26.76 -5.64 -0.81
CA GLU A 38 -27.30 -4.34 -0.37
C GLU A 38 -26.88 -4.01 1.06
N HIS A 39 -26.94 -4.99 1.95
CA HIS A 39 -26.50 -4.81 3.32
C HIS A 39 -24.99 -4.52 3.44
N GLN A 40 -24.15 -5.22 2.67
CA GLN A 40 -22.71 -4.95 2.62
C GLN A 40 -22.41 -3.55 2.06
N LEU A 41 -23.19 -3.12 1.07
CA LEU A 41 -23.07 -1.77 0.51
C LEU A 41 -23.43 -0.69 1.54
N GLU A 42 -24.50 -0.86 2.29
CA GLU A 42 -24.92 0.07 3.34
C GLU A 42 -23.85 0.20 4.43
N ILE A 43 -23.32 -0.94 4.91
CA ILE A 43 -22.23 -0.94 5.91
C ILE A 43 -20.99 -0.22 5.39
N ALA A 44 -20.55 -0.54 4.17
CA ALA A 44 -19.37 0.08 3.59
C ALA A 44 -19.57 1.57 3.29
N ALA A 45 -20.79 1.96 2.88
CA ALA A 45 -21.14 3.35 2.61
C ALA A 45 -21.12 4.20 3.89
N ASP A 46 -21.66 3.67 4.97
CA ASP A 46 -21.66 4.33 6.29
C ASP A 46 -20.23 4.43 6.85
N ALA A 47 -19.49 3.32 6.84
CA ALA A 47 -18.11 3.26 7.33
C ALA A 47 -17.15 4.19 6.58
N LEU A 48 -17.28 4.29 5.27
CA LEU A 48 -16.49 5.18 4.42
C LEU A 48 -17.08 6.60 4.32
N ARG A 49 -18.18 6.88 5.02
CA ARG A 49 -18.89 8.18 5.01
C ARG A 49 -19.12 8.67 3.59
N LEU A 50 -19.77 7.82 2.78
CA LEU A 50 -20.09 8.17 1.40
C LEU A 50 -21.09 9.33 1.35
N PRO A 51 -21.09 10.12 0.27
CA PRO A 51 -22.10 11.16 0.07
C PRO A 51 -23.50 10.54 -0.08
N PRO A 52 -24.57 11.36 0.11
CA PRO A 52 -25.94 10.89 -0.07
C PRO A 52 -26.15 10.20 -1.41
N TRP A 53 -27.00 9.17 -1.45
CA TRP A 53 -27.24 8.32 -2.62
C TRP A 53 -27.75 9.08 -3.85
N ASP A 54 -28.44 10.21 -3.65
CA ASP A 54 -28.94 11.09 -4.70
C ASP A 54 -27.92 12.14 -5.17
N ALA A 55 -26.73 12.17 -4.56
CA ALA A 55 -25.68 13.11 -4.92
C ALA A 55 -25.15 12.85 -6.34
N LYS A 56 -25.08 13.92 -7.15
CA LYS A 56 -24.52 13.84 -8.50
C LYS A 56 -22.99 13.76 -8.42
N ILE A 57 -22.40 12.74 -9.06
CA ILE A 57 -20.94 12.53 -9.06
C ILE A 57 -20.17 13.77 -9.54
N GLY A 58 -20.74 14.53 -10.48
CA GLY A 58 -20.09 15.75 -11.00
C GLY A 58 -19.83 16.84 -9.98
N VAL A 59 -20.63 16.91 -8.91
CA VAL A 59 -20.50 17.93 -7.85
C VAL A 59 -19.72 17.46 -6.62
N LEU A 60 -19.36 16.18 -6.56
CA LEU A 60 -18.59 15.62 -5.45
C LEU A 60 -17.16 16.17 -5.43
N SER A 61 -16.64 16.38 -4.22
CA SER A 61 -15.23 16.69 -3.99
C SER A 61 -14.32 15.54 -4.43
N GLY A 62 -13.02 15.82 -4.61
CA GLY A 62 -12.06 14.78 -4.95
C GLY A 62 -11.97 13.65 -3.90
N GLY A 63 -12.09 13.99 -2.61
CA GLY A 63 -12.11 13.02 -1.52
C GLY A 63 -13.34 12.13 -1.56
N GLU A 64 -14.55 12.70 -1.76
CA GLU A 64 -15.79 11.93 -1.88
C GLU A 64 -15.75 10.98 -3.07
N LYS A 65 -15.28 11.44 -4.24
CA LYS A 65 -15.10 10.57 -5.40
C LYS A 65 -14.16 9.39 -5.13
N ARG A 66 -13.06 9.63 -4.40
CA ARG A 66 -12.12 8.56 -4.01
C ARG A 66 -12.77 7.56 -3.07
N ARG A 67 -13.52 8.00 -2.07
CA ARG A 67 -14.24 7.09 -1.16
C ARG A 67 -15.28 6.25 -1.88
N VAL A 68 -16.05 6.84 -2.78
CA VAL A 68 -17.01 6.11 -3.63
C VAL A 68 -16.29 5.07 -4.51
N ALA A 69 -15.17 5.45 -5.14
CA ALA A 69 -14.37 4.55 -5.97
C ALA A 69 -13.77 3.40 -5.15
N LEU A 70 -13.26 3.70 -3.94
CA LEU A 70 -12.73 2.69 -3.02
C LEU A 70 -13.84 1.71 -2.60
N CYS A 71 -15.00 2.21 -2.16
CA CYS A 71 -16.15 1.37 -1.81
C CYS A 71 -16.53 0.41 -2.95
N LYS A 72 -16.69 0.93 -4.17
CA LYS A 72 -16.98 0.12 -5.36
C LYS A 72 -15.92 -0.95 -5.58
N LEU A 73 -14.64 -0.59 -5.50
CA LEU A 73 -13.53 -1.52 -5.72
C LEU A 73 -13.54 -2.66 -4.69
N LEU A 74 -13.71 -2.34 -3.41
CA LEU A 74 -13.73 -3.32 -2.32
C LEU A 74 -14.90 -4.30 -2.45
N LEU A 75 -16.09 -3.78 -2.76
CA LEU A 75 -17.30 -4.59 -2.90
C LEU A 75 -17.35 -5.44 -4.18
N SER A 76 -16.58 -5.08 -5.21
CA SER A 76 -16.44 -5.90 -6.41
C SER A 76 -15.61 -7.18 -6.20
N LYS A 77 -14.93 -7.31 -5.05
CA LYS A 77 -14.18 -8.49 -4.62
C LYS A 77 -13.28 -9.10 -5.71
N PRO A 78 -12.41 -8.33 -6.39
CA PRO A 78 -11.50 -8.89 -7.38
C PRO A 78 -10.47 -9.81 -6.72
N ASP A 79 -9.85 -10.72 -7.47
CA ASP A 79 -8.80 -11.61 -6.96
C ASP A 79 -7.57 -10.87 -6.44
N MET A 80 -7.34 -9.63 -6.95
CA MET A 80 -6.22 -8.78 -6.53
C MET A 80 -6.65 -7.32 -6.41
N LEU A 81 -6.36 -6.71 -5.26
CA LEU A 81 -6.50 -5.27 -5.00
C LEU A 81 -5.13 -4.58 -5.12
N LEU A 82 -5.07 -3.50 -5.89
CA LEU A 82 -3.91 -2.61 -5.96
C LEU A 82 -4.33 -1.23 -5.43
N LEU A 83 -3.86 -0.88 -4.23
CA LEU A 83 -4.25 0.33 -3.53
C LEU A 83 -3.06 1.31 -3.47
N ASP A 84 -3.26 2.54 -3.89
CA ASP A 84 -2.27 3.63 -3.80
C ASP A 84 -2.79 4.68 -2.82
N GLU A 85 -2.14 4.77 -1.65
CA GLU A 85 -2.50 5.64 -0.53
C GLU A 85 -3.98 5.52 -0.13
N PRO A 86 -4.45 4.31 0.25
CA PRO A 86 -5.88 4.07 0.49
C PRO A 86 -6.43 4.80 1.72
N THR A 87 -5.58 5.16 2.67
CA THR A 87 -5.97 5.88 3.91
C THR A 87 -6.10 7.39 3.68
N ASN A 88 -5.63 7.93 2.56
CA ASN A 88 -5.72 9.35 2.27
C ASN A 88 -7.18 9.82 2.17
N HIS A 89 -7.52 10.88 2.89
CA HIS A 89 -8.85 11.48 2.98
C HIS A 89 -9.90 10.62 3.72
N LEU A 90 -9.46 9.60 4.45
CA LEU A 90 -10.27 8.86 5.41
C LEU A 90 -10.06 9.43 6.81
N ASP A 91 -11.10 9.39 7.64
CA ASP A 91 -10.97 9.61 9.06
C ASP A 91 -10.56 8.31 9.79
N ALA A 92 -10.26 8.41 11.07
CA ALA A 92 -9.76 7.28 11.85
C ALA A 92 -10.73 6.08 11.87
N GLU A 93 -12.02 6.33 11.94
CA GLU A 93 -13.04 5.27 11.96
C GLU A 93 -13.12 4.55 10.60
N SER A 94 -13.03 5.31 9.50
CA SER A 94 -12.99 4.74 8.14
C SER A 94 -11.71 3.95 7.89
N VAL A 95 -10.57 4.39 8.44
CA VAL A 95 -9.29 3.65 8.36
C VAL A 95 -9.40 2.34 9.11
N ASP A 96 -9.89 2.34 10.36
CA ASP A 96 -10.08 1.13 11.18
C ASP A 96 -10.99 0.11 10.48
N TRP A 97 -12.10 0.59 9.91
CA TRP A 97 -12.98 -0.28 9.13
C TRP A 97 -12.26 -0.87 7.91
N LEU A 98 -11.47 -0.06 7.18
CA LEU A 98 -10.72 -0.53 6.01
C LEU A 98 -9.70 -1.59 6.40
N GLU A 99 -8.95 -1.40 7.50
CA GLU A 99 -8.01 -2.38 8.04
C GLU A 99 -8.70 -3.73 8.31
N GLN A 100 -9.84 -3.69 9.04
CA GLN A 100 -10.62 -4.89 9.35
C GLN A 100 -11.18 -5.56 8.08
N PHE A 101 -11.58 -4.78 7.09
CA PHE A 101 -12.06 -5.31 5.82
C PHE A 101 -10.94 -6.03 5.08
N LEU A 102 -9.75 -5.43 4.98
CA LEU A 102 -8.60 -6.00 4.28
C LEU A 102 -8.02 -7.23 4.96
N GLN A 103 -8.03 -7.29 6.30
CA GLN A 103 -7.64 -8.49 7.05
C GLN A 103 -8.50 -9.71 6.74
N ARG A 104 -9.77 -9.51 6.37
CA ARG A 104 -10.72 -10.58 6.03
C ARG A 104 -10.84 -10.80 4.52
N TYR A 105 -10.10 -10.03 3.74
CA TYR A 105 -10.17 -10.10 2.29
C TYR A 105 -9.60 -11.43 1.78
N SER A 106 -10.36 -12.15 0.95
CA SER A 106 -9.95 -13.47 0.46
C SER A 106 -8.94 -13.43 -0.69
N GLY A 107 -8.81 -12.28 -1.36
CA GLY A 107 -7.89 -12.09 -2.47
C GLY A 107 -6.53 -11.52 -2.03
N THR A 108 -5.66 -11.27 -2.99
CA THR A 108 -4.36 -10.64 -2.74
C THR A 108 -4.51 -9.12 -2.65
N VAL A 109 -3.94 -8.51 -1.62
CA VAL A 109 -3.90 -7.05 -1.46
C VAL A 109 -2.46 -6.55 -1.59
N VAL A 110 -2.24 -5.59 -2.47
CA VAL A 110 -0.97 -4.85 -2.58
C VAL A 110 -1.27 -3.37 -2.33
N ALA A 111 -0.77 -2.82 -1.24
CA ALA A 111 -0.95 -1.42 -0.88
C ALA A 111 0.37 -0.66 -0.90
N ILE A 112 0.33 0.59 -1.36
CA ILE A 112 1.42 1.55 -1.24
C ILE A 112 0.89 2.66 -0.35
N THR A 113 1.54 2.87 0.81
CA THR A 113 1.13 3.91 1.75
C THR A 113 2.30 4.37 2.62
N HIS A 114 2.16 5.56 3.18
CA HIS A 114 3.05 6.12 4.19
C HIS A 114 2.48 5.98 5.62
N ASP A 115 1.29 5.43 5.74
CA ASP A 115 0.63 5.23 7.03
C ASP A 115 1.18 3.98 7.72
N ARG A 116 2.01 4.22 8.73
CA ARG A 116 2.70 3.15 9.48
C ARG A 116 1.74 2.31 10.33
N TYR A 117 0.72 2.96 10.90
CA TYR A 117 -0.27 2.26 11.71
C TYR A 117 -1.13 1.33 10.84
N PHE A 118 -1.53 1.81 9.67
CA PHE A 118 -2.22 0.97 8.69
C PHE A 118 -1.36 -0.24 8.28
N LEU A 119 -0.06 -0.05 8.02
CA LEU A 119 0.85 -1.15 7.67
C LEU A 119 1.05 -2.13 8.83
N ASP A 120 1.09 -1.65 10.07
CA ASP A 120 1.21 -2.52 11.25
C ASP A 120 -0.04 -3.39 11.44
N ASN A 121 -1.21 -2.86 11.16
CA ASN A 121 -2.47 -3.55 11.38
C ASN A 121 -2.88 -4.43 10.20
N ALA A 122 -2.65 -3.99 8.95
CA ALA A 122 -3.19 -4.64 7.76
C ALA A 122 -2.18 -5.50 6.98
N ALA A 123 -0.86 -5.28 7.14
CA ALA A 123 0.13 -5.95 6.33
C ALA A 123 0.64 -7.26 6.97
N GLU A 124 0.66 -8.33 6.20
CA GLU A 124 1.33 -9.60 6.52
C GLU A 124 2.75 -9.69 5.95
N TRP A 125 3.01 -8.89 4.91
CA TRP A 125 4.28 -8.80 4.22
C TRP A 125 4.61 -7.37 3.87
N ILE A 126 5.88 -7.01 4.01
CA ILE A 126 6.42 -5.73 3.55
C ILE A 126 7.37 -6.00 2.37
N LEU A 127 7.18 -5.28 1.28
CA LEU A 127 8.11 -5.27 0.15
C LEU A 127 8.92 -3.98 0.18
N GLU A 128 10.15 -4.06 0.66
CA GLU A 128 11.09 -2.94 0.61
C GLU A 128 11.69 -2.83 -0.79
N LEU A 129 11.63 -1.62 -1.38
CA LEU A 129 12.27 -1.33 -2.65
C LEU A 129 13.51 -0.47 -2.37
N ASP A 130 14.70 -1.06 -2.51
CA ASP A 130 15.97 -0.37 -2.30
C ASP A 130 16.90 -0.57 -3.50
N ARG A 131 17.51 0.50 -3.99
CA ARG A 131 18.51 0.52 -5.07
C ARG A 131 18.17 -0.33 -6.29
N GLY A 132 16.87 -0.38 -6.64
CA GLY A 132 16.37 -1.15 -7.78
C GLY A 132 16.10 -2.63 -7.51
N ALA A 133 16.32 -3.12 -6.30
CA ALA A 133 15.98 -4.46 -5.84
C ALA A 133 14.75 -4.45 -4.95
N GLY A 134 13.97 -5.53 -4.95
CA GLY A 134 12.84 -5.74 -4.05
C GLY A 134 13.20 -6.77 -2.99
N HIS A 135 13.03 -6.41 -1.72
CA HIS A 135 13.32 -7.27 -0.58
C HIS A 135 12.00 -7.59 0.14
N PRO A 136 11.42 -8.79 -0.07
CA PRO A 136 10.22 -9.19 0.64
C PRO A 136 10.53 -9.54 2.10
N TYR A 137 9.67 -9.06 2.98
CA TYR A 137 9.77 -9.29 4.41
C TYR A 137 8.44 -9.83 4.95
N LYS A 138 8.47 -10.93 5.68
CA LYS A 138 7.27 -11.48 6.31
C LYS A 138 7.11 -10.87 7.68
N GLY A 139 6.02 -10.17 7.92
CA GLY A 139 5.68 -9.44 9.13
C GLY A 139 5.07 -8.09 8.80
N ASN A 140 4.70 -7.36 9.85
CA ASN A 140 4.16 -6.02 9.76
C ASN A 140 5.28 -4.96 9.66
N TYR A 141 4.91 -3.67 9.72
CA TYR A 141 5.87 -2.58 9.60
C TYR A 141 6.86 -2.52 10.76
N SER A 142 6.43 -2.77 11.99
CA SER A 142 7.28 -2.79 13.17
C SER A 142 8.31 -3.91 13.12
N ASP A 143 7.91 -5.11 12.72
CA ASP A 143 8.81 -6.25 12.52
C ASP A 143 9.87 -5.96 11.45
N TRP A 144 9.44 -5.34 10.33
CA TRP A 144 10.35 -4.93 9.26
C TRP A 144 11.34 -3.87 9.72
N LEU A 145 10.90 -2.89 10.53
CA LEU A 145 11.75 -1.82 11.03
C LEU A 145 12.87 -2.36 11.91
N ASP A 146 12.53 -3.25 12.85
CA ASP A 146 13.48 -3.92 13.75
C ASP A 146 14.53 -4.74 12.99
N ALA A 147 14.09 -5.45 11.96
CA ALA A 147 15.00 -6.24 11.15
C ALA A 147 15.90 -5.37 10.25
N LYS A 148 15.35 -4.27 9.73
CA LYS A 148 16.12 -3.30 8.96
C LYS A 148 17.24 -2.66 9.83
N GLU A 149 16.92 -2.29 11.07
CA GLU A 149 17.90 -1.74 12.00
C GLU A 149 19.03 -2.73 12.26
N LYS A 150 18.71 -3.97 12.57
CA LYS A 150 19.71 -5.05 12.76
C LYS A 150 20.58 -5.26 11.52
N ARG A 151 19.97 -5.22 10.32
CA ARG A 151 20.70 -5.36 9.05
C ARG A 151 21.69 -4.21 8.85
N LEU A 152 21.25 -2.97 9.07
CA LEU A 152 22.10 -1.78 8.95
C LEU A 152 23.26 -1.81 9.93
N GLU A 153 23.04 -2.22 11.19
CA GLU A 153 24.12 -2.41 12.15
C GLU A 153 25.16 -3.44 11.70
N GLN A 154 24.71 -4.56 11.11
CA GLN A 154 25.61 -5.58 10.60
C GLN A 154 26.40 -5.09 9.39
N GLU A 155 25.76 -4.39 8.47
CA GLU A 155 26.41 -3.77 7.31
C GLU A 155 27.49 -2.78 7.77
N GLN A 156 27.18 -1.92 8.72
CA GLN A 156 28.13 -0.96 9.28
C GLN A 156 29.34 -1.66 9.91
N LYS A 157 29.12 -2.67 10.75
CA LYS A 157 30.20 -3.47 11.35
C LYS A 157 31.10 -4.13 10.30
N THR A 158 30.50 -4.60 9.21
CA THR A 158 31.23 -5.23 8.10
C THR A 158 32.05 -4.20 7.31
N GLU A 159 31.51 -3.02 7.06
CA GLU A 159 32.23 -1.92 6.39
C GLU A 159 33.40 -1.42 7.26
N ASP A 160 33.20 -1.25 8.54
CA ASP A 160 34.25 -0.84 9.47
C ASP A 160 35.37 -1.87 9.54
N ALA A 161 35.04 -3.18 9.55
CA ALA A 161 36.02 -4.26 9.52
C ALA A 161 36.82 -4.26 8.20
N ARG A 162 36.16 -4.07 7.04
CA ARG A 162 36.81 -3.95 5.72
C ARG A 162 37.74 -2.73 5.66
N ALA A 163 37.27 -1.58 6.12
CA ALA A 163 38.06 -0.35 6.16
C ALA A 163 39.33 -0.52 7.02
N LYS A 164 39.19 -1.20 8.19
CA LYS A 164 40.31 -1.50 9.07
C LYS A 164 41.32 -2.45 8.44
N ALA A 165 40.83 -3.53 7.76
CA ALA A 165 41.69 -4.46 7.06
C ALA A 165 42.47 -3.78 5.92
N LEU A 166 41.77 -2.97 5.12
CA LEU A 166 42.37 -2.22 4.00
C LEU A 166 43.47 -1.24 4.54
N LYS A 167 43.19 -0.57 5.64
CA LYS A 167 44.19 0.34 6.27
C LYS A 167 45.42 -0.42 6.71
N GLN A 168 45.27 -1.59 7.33
CA GLN A 168 46.40 -2.44 7.73
C GLN A 168 47.20 -2.93 6.52
N GLU A 169 46.56 -3.35 5.45
CA GLU A 169 47.21 -3.78 4.21
C GLU A 169 47.99 -2.65 3.56
N LEU A 170 47.41 -1.46 3.48
CA LEU A 170 48.10 -0.26 2.96
C LEU A 170 49.33 0.13 3.84
N GLU A 171 49.22 0.02 5.13
CA GLU A 171 50.36 0.26 6.04
C GLU A 171 51.49 -0.78 5.85
N TRP A 172 51.11 -2.06 5.66
CA TRP A 172 52.05 -3.14 5.36
C TRP A 172 52.79 -2.91 4.03
N VAL A 173 52.03 -2.57 2.96
CA VAL A 173 52.62 -2.25 1.63
C VAL A 173 53.59 -1.05 1.74
N ARG A 174 53.20 0.05 2.46
CA ARG A 174 54.05 1.23 2.66
C ARG A 174 55.33 0.92 3.39
N LYS A 175 55.30 0.01 4.36
CA LYS A 175 56.51 -0.40 5.12
C LYS A 175 57.42 -1.23 4.27
N ASN A 176 56.89 -2.13 3.42
CA ASN A 176 57.68 -3.03 2.58
C ASN A 176 58.22 -2.38 1.30
N THR A 177 57.62 -1.29 0.82
CA THR A 177 58.12 -0.55 -0.37
C THR A 177 59.25 0.44 -0.01
N LYS A 178 59.50 0.77 1.28
CA LYS A 178 60.61 1.61 1.73
C LYS A 178 61.92 0.82 1.94
N GLY A 179 61.92 -0.49 1.71
CA GLY A 179 63.06 -1.37 1.91
C GLY A 179 63.76 -1.85 0.64
N ARG A 180 63.61 -1.15 -0.49
CA ARG A 180 64.35 -1.38 -1.71
C ARG A 180 65.03 -0.11 -2.20
#